data_681168ce75cf70591624cacfcb0dbdba
#
_entry.id   681168ce75cf70591624cacfcb0dbdba
#
_cell.length_a   1.000
_cell.length_b   1.000
_cell.length_c   1.000
_cell.angle_alpha   90.00
_cell.angle_beta   90.00
_cell.angle_gamma   90.00
#
_symmetry.space_group_name_H-M   'P 1'
#
loop_
_entity.id
_entity.type
_entity.pdbx_description
1 polymer ?
#
loop_
_entity_poly.entity_id
_entity_poly.type
_entity_poly.pdbx_seq_one_letter_code
_entity_poly.pdbx_strand_id
1 'polypeptide(L)'
;MVIEIFLITLCLVLLIAFLWERRKWMQTRRALQKEADELKKTSYIAGAVLRSVHAFVLLIDSSFTVLNTNYYRRTGTRKGSAEKKVGDLLQCRNALSASGGCGTHELCGTCPVRCAIQSAFDKKANFTDLEVILNIYTSNYESVECDTIVSGHYLLLNGEDRMVITVHDITRQKRAEHALQQLRSKENCPLKKN
;
A
#
# COMPACT_ATOMS: atom_id res chain seq x y z
N MET A 1 -23.61 7.20 -71.00
CA MET A 1 -22.15 6.96 -71.01
C MET A 1 -21.38 7.92 -70.09
N VAL A 2 -21.42 9.26 -70.23
CA VAL A 2 -20.69 10.24 -69.38
C VAL A 2 -21.18 10.20 -67.92
N ILE A 3 -22.50 10.16 -67.71
CA ILE A 3 -23.12 10.14 -66.37
C ILE A 3 -22.78 8.85 -65.58
N GLU A 4 -22.75 7.72 -66.25
CA GLU A 4 -22.41 6.42 -65.64
C GLU A 4 -20.94 6.36 -65.18
N ILE A 5 -20.01 6.92 -66.01
CA ILE A 5 -18.60 7.02 -65.66
C ILE A 5 -18.42 7.95 -64.44
N PHE A 6 -19.16 9.05 -64.38
CA PHE A 6 -19.14 9.98 -63.23
C PHE A 6 -19.66 9.32 -61.92
N LEU A 7 -20.74 8.58 -61.99
CA LEU A 7 -21.27 7.84 -60.84
C LEU A 7 -20.32 6.76 -60.32
N ILE A 8 -19.66 6.03 -61.22
CA ILE A 8 -18.68 4.98 -60.86
C ILE A 8 -17.45 5.64 -60.19
N THR A 9 -16.93 6.74 -60.71
CA THR A 9 -15.78 7.43 -60.11
C THR A 9 -16.13 8.00 -58.72
N LEU A 10 -17.32 8.58 -58.54
CA LEU A 10 -17.81 9.08 -57.27
C LEU A 10 -17.92 7.94 -56.23
N CYS A 11 -18.51 6.79 -56.63
CA CYS A 11 -18.59 5.62 -55.76
C CYS A 11 -17.21 5.10 -55.34
N LEU A 12 -16.24 5.07 -56.24
CA LEU A 12 -14.88 4.62 -55.93
C LEU A 12 -14.20 5.58 -54.94
N VAL A 13 -14.35 6.87 -55.09
CA VAL A 13 -13.79 7.87 -54.15
C VAL A 13 -14.40 7.73 -52.76
N LEU A 14 -15.72 7.57 -52.69
CA LEU A 14 -16.42 7.34 -51.42
C LEU A 14 -15.97 6.01 -50.73
N LEU A 15 -15.80 4.96 -51.51
CA LEU A 15 -15.30 3.67 -51.00
C LEU A 15 -13.87 3.79 -50.47
N ILE A 16 -12.99 4.49 -51.17
CA ILE A 16 -11.62 4.71 -50.70
C ILE A 16 -11.59 5.55 -49.41
N ALA A 17 -12.39 6.63 -49.36
CA ALA A 17 -12.51 7.46 -48.16
C ALA A 17 -13.04 6.64 -46.95
N PHE A 18 -14.07 5.84 -47.18
CA PHE A 18 -14.61 4.94 -46.14
C PHE A 18 -13.59 3.88 -45.64
N LEU A 19 -12.85 3.29 -46.55
CA LEU A 19 -11.80 2.30 -46.19
C LEU A 19 -10.64 2.97 -45.44
N TRP A 20 -10.29 4.22 -45.81
CA TRP A 20 -9.25 4.95 -45.12
C TRP A 20 -9.66 5.34 -43.69
N GLU A 21 -10.90 5.82 -43.51
CA GLU A 21 -11.45 6.16 -42.23
C GLU A 21 -11.59 4.92 -41.33
N ARG A 22 -12.02 3.79 -41.87
CA ARG A 22 -12.09 2.50 -41.19
C ARG A 22 -10.71 2.01 -40.75
N ARG A 23 -9.67 2.18 -41.58
CA ARG A 23 -8.28 1.85 -41.21
C ARG A 23 -7.78 2.71 -40.05
N LYS A 24 -8.02 4.02 -40.09
CA LYS A 24 -7.67 4.96 -39.05
C LYS A 24 -8.34 4.58 -37.70
N TRP A 25 -9.61 4.25 -37.77
CA TRP A 25 -10.37 3.81 -36.60
C TRP A 25 -9.85 2.51 -35.98
N MET A 26 -9.49 1.55 -36.80
CA MET A 26 -8.89 0.29 -36.37
C MET A 26 -7.50 0.50 -35.74
N GLN A 27 -6.70 1.40 -36.26
CA GLN A 27 -5.39 1.72 -35.68
C GLN A 27 -5.53 2.37 -34.30
N THR A 28 -6.44 3.33 -34.14
CA THR A 28 -6.71 3.98 -32.86
C THR A 28 -7.23 2.97 -31.82
N ARG A 29 -8.15 2.10 -32.20
CA ARG A 29 -8.63 1.02 -31.33
C ARG A 29 -7.51 0.08 -30.87
N ARG A 30 -6.61 -0.31 -31.80
CA ARG A 30 -5.48 -1.19 -31.44
C ARG A 30 -4.49 -0.51 -30.51
N ALA A 31 -4.24 0.79 -30.68
CA ALA A 31 -3.39 1.57 -29.77
C ALA A 31 -3.99 1.63 -28.36
N LEU A 32 -5.26 2.02 -28.24
CA LEU A 32 -5.97 2.04 -26.95
C LEU A 32 -6.03 0.67 -26.28
N GLN A 33 -6.19 -0.38 -27.05
CA GLN A 33 -6.23 -1.74 -26.52
C GLN A 33 -4.87 -2.18 -25.96
N LYS A 34 -3.77 -1.82 -26.63
CA LYS A 34 -2.41 -2.07 -26.14
C LYS A 34 -2.14 -1.33 -24.84
N GLU A 35 -2.48 -0.05 -24.73
CA GLU A 35 -2.33 0.72 -23.49
C GLU A 35 -3.14 0.12 -22.35
N ALA A 36 -4.39 -0.29 -22.62
CA ALA A 36 -5.23 -0.95 -21.62
C ALA A 36 -4.64 -2.28 -21.15
N ASP A 37 -4.04 -3.07 -22.05
CA ASP A 37 -3.40 -4.35 -21.71
C ASP A 37 -2.10 -4.14 -20.91
N GLU A 38 -1.31 -3.12 -21.25
CA GLU A 38 -0.11 -2.75 -20.48
C GLU A 38 -0.47 -2.27 -19.08
N LEU A 39 -1.50 -1.43 -18.95
CA LEU A 39 -2.01 -1.00 -17.64
C LEU A 39 -2.50 -2.17 -16.80
N LYS A 40 -3.24 -3.11 -17.39
CA LYS A 40 -3.68 -4.34 -16.71
C LYS A 40 -2.50 -5.18 -16.26
N LYS A 41 -1.48 -5.36 -17.11
CA LYS A 41 -0.28 -6.13 -16.81
C LYS A 41 0.50 -5.48 -15.65
N THR A 42 0.70 -4.16 -15.70
CA THR A 42 1.39 -3.42 -14.64
C THR A 42 0.63 -3.50 -13.32
N SER A 43 -0.69 -3.31 -13.34
CA SER A 43 -1.55 -3.44 -12.16
C SER A 43 -1.52 -4.86 -11.59
N TYR A 44 -1.50 -5.88 -12.44
CA TYR A 44 -1.40 -7.29 -12.01
C TYR A 44 -0.06 -7.58 -11.35
N ILE A 45 1.05 -7.10 -11.91
CA ILE A 45 2.41 -7.26 -11.35
C ILE A 45 2.50 -6.54 -10.01
N ALA A 46 2.06 -5.28 -9.93
CA ALA A 46 2.03 -4.52 -8.68
C ALA A 46 1.22 -5.23 -7.60
N GLY A 47 0.05 -5.76 -7.95
CA GLY A 47 -0.76 -6.56 -7.06
C GLY A 47 -0.09 -7.87 -6.63
N ALA A 48 0.68 -8.52 -7.50
CA ALA A 48 1.42 -9.74 -7.16
C ALA A 48 2.58 -9.44 -6.20
N VAL A 49 3.33 -8.36 -6.44
CA VAL A 49 4.40 -7.89 -5.53
C VAL A 49 3.83 -7.57 -4.15
N LEU A 50 2.76 -6.79 -4.07
CA LEU A 50 2.10 -6.47 -2.79
C LEU A 50 1.59 -7.71 -2.04
N ARG A 51 1.27 -8.80 -2.75
CA ARG A 51 0.89 -10.07 -2.12
C ARG A 51 2.07 -10.85 -1.56
N SER A 52 3.24 -10.76 -2.17
CA SER A 52 4.44 -11.48 -1.74
C SER A 52 5.16 -10.81 -0.56
N VAL A 53 4.95 -9.52 -0.35
CA VAL A 53 5.55 -8.78 0.75
C VAL A 53 4.92 -9.21 2.08
N HIS A 54 5.75 -9.63 3.03
CA HIS A 54 5.34 -10.06 4.39
C HIS A 54 5.12 -8.88 5.36
N ALA A 55 4.88 -7.69 4.85
CA ALA A 55 4.56 -6.49 5.61
C ALA A 55 3.16 -5.97 5.25
N PHE A 56 2.55 -5.19 6.12
CA PHE A 56 1.40 -4.36 5.77
C PHE A 56 1.90 -3.15 5.00
N VAL A 57 1.26 -2.88 3.88
CA VAL A 57 1.55 -1.71 3.03
C VAL A 57 0.31 -0.85 3.00
N LEU A 58 0.48 0.43 3.30
CA LEU A 58 -0.60 1.41 3.35
C LEU A 58 -0.20 2.64 2.51
N LEU A 59 -1.07 3.07 1.62
CA LEU A 59 -1.00 4.38 0.99
C LEU A 59 -1.88 5.32 1.80
N ILE A 60 -1.30 6.41 2.29
CA ILE A 60 -2.01 7.38 3.14
C ILE A 60 -1.92 8.80 2.56
N ASP A 61 -2.84 9.65 2.97
CA ASP A 61 -2.78 11.09 2.78
C ASP A 61 -2.16 11.82 3.98
N SER A 62 -2.03 13.14 3.87
CA SER A 62 -1.49 14.00 4.94
C SER A 62 -2.35 14.05 6.20
N SER A 63 -3.61 13.63 6.16
CA SER A 63 -4.49 13.49 7.32
C SER A 63 -4.40 12.11 7.98
N PHE A 64 -3.47 11.26 7.54
CA PHE A 64 -3.24 9.88 7.99
C PHE A 64 -4.36 8.91 7.61
N THR A 65 -5.23 9.30 6.66
CA THR A 65 -6.30 8.44 6.15
C THR A 65 -5.72 7.42 5.18
N VAL A 66 -6.11 6.17 5.34
CA VAL A 66 -5.65 5.06 4.49
C VAL A 66 -6.48 5.00 3.22
N LEU A 67 -5.85 5.35 2.09
CA LEU A 67 -6.46 5.36 0.76
C LEU A 67 -6.44 3.96 0.13
N ASN A 68 -5.34 3.24 0.31
CA ASN A 68 -5.16 1.88 -0.23
C ASN A 68 -4.27 1.04 0.69
N THR A 69 -4.50 -0.29 0.72
CA THR A 69 -3.75 -1.20 1.58
C THR A 69 -3.90 -2.66 1.17
N ASN A 70 -2.91 -3.48 1.50
CA ASN A 70 -2.98 -4.94 1.43
C ASN A 70 -3.54 -5.57 2.73
N TYR A 71 -3.83 -4.80 3.77
CA TYR A 71 -4.23 -5.25 5.12
C TYR A 71 -5.42 -6.23 5.07
N TYR A 72 -6.51 -5.84 4.43
CA TYR A 72 -7.75 -6.64 4.39
C TYR A 72 -7.54 -8.02 3.75
N ARG A 73 -6.70 -8.08 2.73
CA ARG A 73 -6.37 -9.34 2.06
C ARG A 73 -5.50 -10.24 2.93
N ARG A 74 -4.57 -9.66 3.69
CA ARG A 74 -3.66 -10.42 4.56
C ARG A 74 -4.35 -10.95 5.81
N THR A 75 -5.24 -10.16 6.39
CA THR A 75 -5.98 -10.52 7.62
C THR A 75 -7.24 -11.31 7.34
N GLY A 76 -7.69 -11.37 6.08
CA GLY A 76 -8.97 -11.98 5.72
C GLY A 76 -10.19 -11.15 6.16
N THR A 77 -9.97 -9.94 6.69
CA THR A 77 -11.06 -9.07 7.14
C THR A 77 -11.70 -8.34 5.97
N ARG A 78 -12.98 -7.94 6.10
CA ARG A 78 -13.67 -7.16 5.08
C ARG A 78 -13.37 -5.68 5.24
N LYS A 79 -13.16 -5.00 4.11
CA LYS A 79 -13.08 -3.53 4.08
C LYS A 79 -14.47 -2.98 4.42
N GLY A 80 -14.56 -2.20 5.51
CA GLY A 80 -15.77 -1.43 5.84
C GLY A 80 -15.95 -0.22 4.92
N SER A 81 -17.11 0.41 4.98
CA SER A 81 -17.42 1.63 4.21
C SER A 81 -16.77 2.89 4.77
N ALA A 82 -16.41 2.90 6.06
CA ALA A 82 -15.79 4.04 6.70
C ALA A 82 -14.30 4.15 6.39
N GLU A 83 -13.84 5.36 6.13
CA GLU A 83 -12.43 5.69 6.04
C GLU A 83 -11.75 5.43 7.39
N LYS A 84 -10.55 4.86 7.34
CA LYS A 84 -9.77 4.53 8.54
C LYS A 84 -8.43 5.24 8.50
N LYS A 85 -8.03 5.77 9.63
CA LYS A 85 -6.65 6.22 9.85
C LYS A 85 -5.74 5.02 10.13
N VAL A 86 -4.44 5.25 10.03
CA VAL A 86 -3.42 4.19 10.19
C VAL A 86 -3.62 3.36 11.46
N GLY A 87 -3.77 4.02 12.63
CA GLY A 87 -3.93 3.32 13.90
C GLY A 87 -5.26 2.56 14.03
N ASP A 88 -6.34 3.08 13.43
CA ASP A 88 -7.65 2.41 13.42
C ASP A 88 -7.60 1.14 12.58
N LEU A 89 -6.90 1.19 11.45
CA LEU A 89 -6.72 0.04 10.56
C LEU A 89 -5.88 -1.05 11.24
N LEU A 90 -4.77 -0.65 11.88
CA LEU A 90 -3.84 -1.57 12.57
C LEU A 90 -4.36 -2.02 13.93
N GLN A 91 -5.57 -1.66 14.32
CA GLN A 91 -6.18 -2.01 15.61
C GLN A 91 -5.36 -1.52 16.81
N CYS A 92 -4.74 -0.32 16.71
CA CYS A 92 -3.97 0.28 17.79
C CYS A 92 -4.84 0.47 19.03
N ARG A 93 -4.38 0.01 20.20
CA ARG A 93 -5.10 0.09 21.48
C ARG A 93 -5.55 1.53 21.78
N ASN A 94 -4.65 2.51 21.63
CA ASN A 94 -4.96 3.91 21.92
C ASN A 94 -6.00 4.48 20.92
N ALA A 95 -5.95 4.05 19.65
CA ALA A 95 -6.93 4.48 18.65
C ALA A 95 -8.33 3.92 18.95
N LEU A 96 -8.43 2.68 19.38
CA LEU A 96 -9.71 2.01 19.64
C LEU A 96 -10.31 2.41 21.02
N SER A 97 -9.47 2.85 21.98
CA SER A 97 -9.96 3.35 23.28
C SER A 97 -10.45 4.80 23.24
N ALA A 98 -10.11 5.55 22.18
CA ALA A 98 -10.53 6.93 22.01
C ALA A 98 -11.73 7.03 21.06
N SER A 99 -12.76 7.81 21.43
CA SER A 99 -13.99 7.96 20.64
C SER A 99 -13.76 8.55 19.24
N GLY A 100 -12.70 9.35 19.05
CA GLY A 100 -12.34 9.96 17.78
C GLY A 100 -11.34 9.16 16.95
N GLY A 101 -10.93 7.97 17.41
CA GLY A 101 -9.99 7.10 16.71
C GLY A 101 -8.52 7.55 16.77
N CYS A 102 -7.74 7.12 15.80
CA CYS A 102 -6.31 7.41 15.75
C CYS A 102 -6.02 8.91 15.70
N GLY A 103 -5.20 9.37 16.65
CA GLY A 103 -4.79 10.76 16.78
C GLY A 103 -5.55 11.56 17.83
N THR A 104 -6.57 10.98 18.48
CA THR A 104 -7.40 11.68 19.48
C THR A 104 -7.14 11.25 20.93
N HIS A 105 -6.42 10.15 21.13
CA HIS A 105 -5.98 9.73 22.45
C HIS A 105 -4.82 10.62 22.94
N GLU A 106 -4.73 10.86 24.25
CA GLU A 106 -3.69 11.70 24.87
C GLU A 106 -2.26 11.27 24.52
N LEU A 107 -2.01 9.95 24.43
CA LEU A 107 -0.71 9.37 24.05
C LEU A 107 -0.41 9.47 22.55
N CYS A 108 -1.35 9.89 21.72
CA CYS A 108 -1.11 10.03 20.28
C CYS A 108 -0.15 11.21 19.95
N GLY A 109 -0.05 12.20 20.84
CA GLY A 109 0.88 13.32 20.69
C GLY A 109 2.34 12.90 20.76
N THR A 110 2.65 11.82 21.49
CA THR A 110 4.01 11.26 21.65
C THR A 110 4.20 9.96 20.90
N CYS A 111 3.25 9.54 20.04
CA CYS A 111 3.34 8.32 19.28
C CYS A 111 4.50 8.37 18.27
N PRO A 112 5.52 7.48 18.38
CA PRO A 112 6.69 7.54 17.49
C PRO A 112 6.33 7.42 16.02
N VAL A 113 5.39 6.55 15.67
CA VAL A 113 4.93 6.35 14.28
C VAL A 113 4.26 7.62 13.76
N ARG A 114 3.37 8.23 14.55
CA ARG A 114 2.70 9.47 14.17
C ARG A 114 3.69 10.62 13.98
N CYS A 115 4.62 10.78 14.91
CA CYS A 115 5.65 11.80 14.82
C CYS A 115 6.54 11.63 13.59
N ALA A 116 6.94 10.39 13.28
CA ALA A 116 7.74 10.10 12.08
C ALA A 116 6.97 10.41 10.78
N ILE A 117 5.71 9.99 10.67
CA ILE A 117 4.87 10.28 9.51
C ILE A 117 4.67 11.79 9.34
N GLN A 118 4.34 12.51 10.43
CA GLN A 118 4.15 13.97 10.38
C GLN A 118 5.42 14.69 9.92
N SER A 119 6.56 14.36 10.56
CA SER A 119 7.87 14.94 10.18
C SER A 119 8.23 14.64 8.72
N ALA A 120 7.88 13.46 8.22
CA ALA A 120 8.16 13.07 6.84
C ALA A 120 7.29 13.85 5.84
N PHE A 121 6.01 14.09 6.13
CA PHE A 121 5.16 14.98 5.33
C PHE A 121 5.67 16.43 5.34
N ASP A 122 5.99 16.97 6.53
CA ASP A 122 6.45 18.34 6.68
C ASP A 122 7.75 18.60 5.92
N LYS A 123 8.66 17.63 5.91
CA LYS A 123 9.97 17.70 5.22
C LYS A 123 9.95 17.16 3.80
N LYS A 124 8.84 16.57 3.35
CA LYS A 124 8.72 15.84 2.08
C LYS A 124 9.84 14.80 1.92
N ALA A 125 10.08 14.04 2.97
CA ALA A 125 11.19 13.11 3.08
C ALA A 125 10.72 11.71 3.48
N ASN A 126 11.60 10.73 3.28
CA ASN A 126 11.37 9.36 3.70
C ASN A 126 11.89 9.14 5.13
N PHE A 127 11.37 8.12 5.80
CA PHE A 127 11.99 7.54 6.99
C PHE A 127 12.04 6.03 6.86
N THR A 128 13.05 5.40 7.40
CA THR A 128 13.27 3.96 7.31
C THR A 128 13.58 3.37 8.68
N ASP A 129 13.21 2.10 8.84
CA ASP A 129 13.60 1.23 9.94
C ASP A 129 13.32 1.79 11.34
N LEU A 130 12.17 2.49 11.49
CA LEU A 130 11.70 2.91 12.80
C LEU A 130 11.24 1.67 13.58
N GLU A 131 12.05 1.19 14.50
CA GLU A 131 11.65 0.12 15.43
C GLU A 131 10.71 0.69 16.50
N VAL A 132 9.55 0.07 16.66
CA VAL A 132 8.53 0.49 17.63
C VAL A 132 7.69 -0.69 18.09
N ILE A 133 7.36 -0.70 19.39
CA ILE A 133 6.39 -1.63 19.95
C ILE A 133 5.00 -1.06 19.78
N LEU A 134 4.16 -1.72 19.00
CA LEU A 134 2.76 -1.38 18.83
C LEU A 134 1.89 -2.24 19.74
N ASN A 135 1.09 -1.59 20.57
CA ASN A 135 0.03 -2.24 21.33
C ASN A 135 -1.22 -2.30 20.48
N ILE A 136 -1.58 -3.50 20.02
CA ILE A 136 -2.73 -3.73 19.14
C ILE A 136 -3.74 -4.68 19.79
N TYR A 137 -5.00 -4.58 19.37
CA TYR A 137 -5.99 -5.59 19.70
C TYR A 137 -6.03 -6.69 18.64
N THR A 138 -6.09 -7.93 19.10
CA THR A 138 -6.36 -9.10 18.27
C THR A 138 -7.86 -9.17 17.93
N SER A 139 -8.23 -10.11 17.05
CA SER A 139 -9.65 -10.41 16.75
C SER A 139 -10.45 -10.84 17.99
N ASN A 140 -9.78 -11.33 19.04
CA ASN A 140 -10.39 -11.75 20.30
C ASN A 140 -10.44 -10.61 21.34
N TYR A 141 -10.16 -9.37 20.94
CA TYR A 141 -10.08 -8.21 21.85
C TYR A 141 -9.00 -8.31 22.94
N GLU A 142 -7.99 -9.15 22.73
CA GLU A 142 -6.83 -9.21 23.60
C GLU A 142 -5.79 -8.18 23.15
N SER A 143 -5.24 -7.41 24.11
CA SER A 143 -4.15 -6.48 23.84
C SER A 143 -2.84 -7.24 23.73
N VAL A 144 -2.14 -7.10 22.62
CA VAL A 144 -0.86 -7.75 22.34
C VAL A 144 0.18 -6.70 21.97
N GLU A 145 1.39 -6.88 22.49
CA GLU A 145 2.55 -6.09 22.07
C GLU A 145 3.20 -6.75 20.84
N CYS A 146 3.36 -5.96 19.80
CA CYS A 146 4.00 -6.37 18.57
C CYS A 146 5.27 -5.52 18.33
N ASP A 147 6.42 -6.18 18.28
CA ASP A 147 7.65 -5.55 17.78
C ASP A 147 7.50 -5.32 16.29
N THR A 148 7.64 -4.07 15.86
CA THR A 148 7.46 -3.72 14.46
C THR A 148 8.58 -2.82 13.94
N ILE A 149 8.87 -2.95 12.64
CA ILE A 149 9.65 -1.98 11.89
C ILE A 149 8.69 -1.24 10.98
N VAL A 150 8.70 0.09 11.08
CA VAL A 150 7.88 0.99 10.26
C VAL A 150 8.76 1.85 9.39
N SER A 151 8.46 1.90 8.10
CA SER A 151 9.14 2.78 7.15
C SER A 151 8.10 3.56 6.34
N GLY A 152 8.42 4.80 5.99
CA GLY A 152 7.56 5.70 5.21
C GLY A 152 8.27 6.26 4.00
N HIS A 153 7.64 6.15 2.84
CA HIS A 153 8.12 6.68 1.58
C HIS A 153 7.18 7.76 1.07
N TYR A 154 7.66 9.02 1.13
CA TYR A 154 6.91 10.17 0.61
C TYR A 154 6.87 10.15 -0.91
N LEU A 155 5.74 10.51 -1.49
CA LEU A 155 5.57 10.70 -2.92
C LEU A 155 4.51 11.78 -3.23
N LEU A 156 4.70 12.44 -4.36
CA LEU A 156 3.69 13.34 -4.91
C LEU A 156 2.89 12.55 -5.97
N LEU A 157 1.60 12.36 -5.73
CA LEU A 157 0.72 11.63 -6.65
C LEU A 157 -0.41 12.56 -7.10
N ASN A 158 -0.47 12.85 -8.41
CA ASN A 158 -1.45 13.78 -8.99
C ASN A 158 -1.46 15.18 -8.35
N GLY A 159 -0.29 15.66 -7.91
CA GLY A 159 -0.16 16.96 -7.23
C GLY A 159 -0.54 16.95 -5.75
N GLU A 160 -0.86 15.79 -5.18
CA GLU A 160 -1.20 15.64 -3.78
C GLU A 160 -0.12 14.90 -3.00
N ASP A 161 0.17 15.37 -1.79
CA ASP A 161 1.13 14.72 -0.89
C ASP A 161 0.59 13.37 -0.41
N ARG A 162 1.36 12.32 -0.63
CA ARG A 162 1.04 10.92 -0.25
C ARG A 162 2.24 10.28 0.40
N MET A 163 1.98 9.21 1.13
CA MET A 163 3.04 8.39 1.71
C MET A 163 2.67 6.90 1.62
N VAL A 164 3.63 6.09 1.22
CA VAL A 164 3.54 4.63 1.37
C VAL A 164 4.19 4.25 2.69
N ILE A 165 3.41 3.71 3.61
CA ILE A 165 3.87 3.18 4.88
C ILE A 165 3.99 1.66 4.76
N THR A 166 5.10 1.11 5.22
CA THR A 166 5.27 -0.33 5.43
C THR A 166 5.37 -0.61 6.92
N VAL A 167 4.63 -1.61 7.39
CA VAL A 167 4.66 -2.08 8.78
C VAL A 167 5.00 -3.56 8.77
N HIS A 168 6.18 -3.89 9.27
CA HIS A 168 6.70 -5.25 9.33
C HIS A 168 6.67 -5.74 10.78
N ASP A 169 5.93 -6.81 11.05
CA ASP A 169 5.91 -7.49 12.35
C ASP A 169 7.14 -8.38 12.48
N ILE A 170 8.03 -8.04 13.41
CA ILE A 170 9.27 -8.76 13.72
C ILE A 170 9.20 -9.47 15.08
N THR A 171 8.03 -9.59 15.68
CA THR A 171 7.83 -10.16 17.00
C THR A 171 8.39 -11.57 17.09
N ARG A 172 8.14 -12.42 16.09
CA ARG A 172 8.68 -13.78 16.04
C ARG A 172 10.19 -13.81 15.94
N GLN A 173 10.76 -12.92 15.14
CA GLN A 173 12.21 -12.80 14.98
C GLN A 173 12.86 -12.37 16.28
N LYS A 174 12.37 -11.33 16.93
CA LYS A 174 12.88 -10.85 18.23
C LYS A 174 12.79 -11.95 19.29
N ARG A 175 11.70 -12.68 19.37
CA ARG A 175 11.55 -13.81 20.30
C ARG A 175 12.56 -14.91 20.04
N ALA A 176 12.82 -15.25 18.78
CA ALA A 176 13.82 -16.26 18.42
C ALA A 176 15.25 -15.80 18.77
N GLU A 177 15.58 -14.54 18.50
CA GLU A 177 16.87 -13.94 18.87
C GLU A 177 17.08 -13.95 20.39
N HIS A 178 16.09 -13.56 21.17
CA HIS A 178 16.14 -13.62 22.63
C HIS A 178 16.33 -15.04 23.15
N ALA A 179 15.62 -16.02 22.59
CA ALA A 179 15.78 -17.43 22.97
C ALA A 179 17.20 -17.94 22.69
N LEU A 180 17.78 -17.60 21.54
CA LEU A 180 19.15 -17.95 21.19
C LEU A 180 20.19 -17.29 22.12
N GLN A 181 19.98 -16.03 22.47
CA GLN A 181 20.86 -15.34 23.42
C GLN A 181 20.82 -15.98 24.80
N GLN A 182 19.64 -16.37 25.27
CA GLN A 182 19.50 -17.07 26.54
C GLN A 182 20.21 -18.45 26.57
N LEU A 183 20.16 -19.18 25.46
CA LEU A 183 20.86 -20.46 25.35
C LEU A 183 22.40 -20.24 25.39
N ARG A 184 22.89 -19.27 24.61
CA ARG A 184 24.34 -18.95 24.62
C ARG A 184 24.84 -18.46 25.97
N SER A 185 24.07 -17.68 26.71
CA SER A 185 24.44 -17.23 28.06
C SER A 185 24.49 -18.36 29.06
N LYS A 186 23.66 -19.40 28.92
CA LYS A 186 23.70 -20.62 29.77
C LYS A 186 24.90 -21.48 29.44
N GLU A 187 25.30 -21.62 28.19
CA GLU A 187 26.48 -22.38 27.79
C GLU A 187 27.79 -21.72 28.26
N ASN A 188 27.83 -20.39 28.29
CA ASN A 188 29.00 -19.63 28.75
C ASN A 188 29.07 -19.44 30.28
N CYS A 189 28.14 -20.01 31.06
CA CYS A 189 28.25 -19.98 32.52
C CYS A 189 29.28 -21.02 32.95
N PRO A 190 30.49 -20.63 33.46
CA PRO A 190 31.48 -21.61 33.90
C PRO A 190 30.88 -22.39 35.06
N LEU A 191 30.71 -23.71 34.87
CA LEU A 191 30.39 -24.62 35.92
C LEU A 191 31.37 -24.37 37.09
N LYS A 192 30.89 -23.89 38.21
CA LYS A 192 31.65 -23.92 39.46
C LYS A 192 32.03 -25.38 39.68
N LYS A 193 33.32 -25.71 39.38
CA LYS A 193 33.92 -26.96 39.85
C LYS A 193 33.98 -26.87 41.36
N ASN A 194 33.16 -27.68 42.01
CA ASN A 194 33.34 -28.02 43.40
C ASN A 194 34.55 -28.99 43.54
#